data_e57e976ae91cdd3c7b6fbef254608567
#
_entry.id   e57e976ae91cdd3c7b6fbef254608567
#
_cell.length_a   1.000
_cell.length_b   1.000
_cell.length_c   1.000
_cell.angle_alpha   90.00
_cell.angle_beta   90.00
_cell.angle_gamma   90.00
#
_symmetry.space_group_name_H-M   'P 1'
#
loop_
_entity.id
_entity.type
_entity.pdbx_description
1 polymer ?
#
loop_
_entity_poly.entity_id
_entity_poly.type
_entity_poly.pdbx_seq_one_letter_code
_entity_poly.pdbx_strand_id
1 'polypeptide(L)'
;MNSYASFSASTNKPMKILCSLILCALPLLTWAEDPTQAGNVEKKKTIIKLFDVEASDALTVDNQFGQVTVAIWEKPEIRVQITISANSDSDERAQQFMDAVDIDEKRTVNQIVIRTNFSQSTASNWNINNWKSSKERNNVRIDYAVSMPRQNALNVRNRFGNTSIPAFYAPLTVYNRYGNFSADDLANRVNDIDIAYGQTNIRTLDQGKLDIAYGSLELDRVNVLTLVNKFGKLRIGEVGRLVADIDYSGATIGTLRESGRIKLSFSGGFRIEQMPKTVGNLDIQASYSSVALPMDGNADSDFDVTVSYGNFNYSSGPTFHLTINPDDRSDQRGGRMTKQYIGKIGRGTGTKVRVVSKFGNVNFK
;
A
#
# COMPACT_ATOMS: atom_id res chain seq x y z
N MET A 1 -53.40 -47.42 -31.38
CA MET A 1 -53.71 -47.64 -32.77
C MET A 1 -52.38 -47.66 -33.49
N ASN A 2 -51.85 -48.84 -33.69
CA ASN A 2 -51.74 -49.64 -34.90
C ASN A 2 -50.94 -48.92 -35.98
N SER A 3 -49.91 -49.43 -36.62
CA SER A 3 -49.62 -50.86 -36.89
C SER A 3 -48.40 -50.87 -37.85
N TYR A 4 -47.43 -51.71 -37.61
CA TYR A 4 -46.79 -52.71 -38.47
C TYR A 4 -46.17 -52.30 -39.80
N ALA A 5 -44.89 -52.64 -39.99
CA ALA A 5 -44.28 -53.83 -40.53
C ALA A 5 -44.15 -53.75 -42.06
N SER A 6 -43.17 -54.22 -42.78
CA SER A 6 -42.38 -55.45 -42.76
C SER A 6 -41.40 -55.43 -43.95
N PHE A 7 -40.24 -56.04 -43.82
CA PHE A 7 -39.64 -57.16 -44.55
C PHE A 7 -39.54 -57.08 -46.08
N SER A 8 -38.36 -57.28 -46.66
CA SER A 8 -37.77 -58.55 -47.17
C SER A 8 -36.57 -58.20 -48.05
N ALA A 9 -35.41 -58.71 -47.81
CA ALA A 9 -34.77 -59.95 -48.16
C ALA A 9 -34.25 -60.10 -49.63
N SER A 10 -32.92 -60.31 -49.66
CA SER A 10 -32.22 -61.31 -50.52
C SER A 10 -32.04 -61.03 -51.99
N THR A 11 -30.77 -61.01 -52.47
CA THR A 11 -30.18 -62.14 -53.14
C THR A 11 -28.67 -61.90 -53.48
N ASN A 12 -27.93 -63.00 -53.38
CA ASN A 12 -26.52 -63.21 -53.62
C ASN A 12 -26.07 -63.21 -55.11
N LYS A 13 -24.72 -62.97 -55.25
CA LYS A 13 -23.70 -63.60 -56.14
C LYS A 13 -23.18 -62.77 -57.32
N PRO A 14 -21.96 -63.13 -57.86
CA PRO A 14 -20.64 -63.31 -57.26
C PRO A 14 -19.50 -62.52 -57.98
N MET A 15 -18.44 -62.39 -57.24
CA MET A 15 -17.01 -62.43 -57.58
C MET A 15 -16.53 -62.30 -59.04
N LYS A 16 -15.77 -61.22 -59.31
CA LYS A 16 -14.64 -61.24 -60.29
C LYS A 16 -13.45 -60.52 -59.68
N ILE A 17 -12.36 -61.29 -59.48
CA ILE A 17 -11.06 -60.85 -59.10
C ILE A 17 -10.44 -60.05 -60.26
N LEU A 18 -10.04 -58.82 -59.99
CA LEU A 18 -9.12 -58.07 -60.89
C LEU A 18 -7.99 -57.51 -60.00
N CYS A 19 -6.82 -58.17 -60.09
CA CYS A 19 -5.58 -57.64 -59.53
C CYS A 19 -5.20 -56.36 -60.24
N SER A 20 -5.23 -55.26 -59.53
CA SER A 20 -4.62 -54.02 -59.96
C SER A 20 -3.56 -53.64 -58.94
N LEU A 21 -2.29 -53.64 -59.36
CA LEU A 21 -1.14 -53.15 -58.65
C LEU A 21 -1.36 -51.65 -58.33
N ILE A 22 -1.64 -51.34 -57.09
CA ILE A 22 -1.58 -49.97 -56.60
C ILE A 22 -0.20 -49.82 -55.92
N LEU A 23 0.66 -49.08 -56.64
CA LEU A 23 1.95 -48.56 -56.16
C LEU A 23 1.66 -47.61 -55.01
N CYS A 24 1.89 -48.06 -53.74
CA CYS A 24 1.83 -47.20 -52.59
C CYS A 24 2.93 -46.17 -52.59
N ALA A 25 2.63 -44.95 -53.06
CA ALA A 25 3.41 -43.76 -52.74
C ALA A 25 3.13 -43.44 -51.25
N LEU A 26 4.03 -43.84 -50.37
CA LEU A 26 4.07 -43.39 -49.00
C LEU A 26 4.42 -41.90 -48.99
N PRO A 27 3.58 -40.98 -48.50
CA PRO A 27 4.04 -39.65 -48.22
C PRO A 27 5.03 -39.78 -47.03
N LEU A 28 6.27 -39.37 -47.29
CA LEU A 28 7.23 -39.06 -46.24
C LEU A 28 6.61 -37.91 -45.42
N LEU A 29 5.93 -38.23 -44.32
CA LEU A 29 5.63 -37.29 -43.26
C LEU A 29 6.98 -36.85 -42.68
N THR A 30 7.53 -35.77 -43.27
CA THR A 30 8.51 -34.98 -42.56
C THR A 30 7.81 -34.43 -41.31
N TRP A 31 8.12 -34.98 -40.18
CA TRP A 31 7.85 -34.33 -38.91
C TRP A 31 8.64 -33.01 -39.01
N ALA A 32 7.94 -31.91 -39.33
CA ALA A 32 8.45 -30.61 -38.97
C ALA A 32 8.49 -30.62 -37.46
N GLU A 33 9.68 -30.73 -36.90
CA GLU A 33 9.91 -30.32 -35.52
C GLU A 33 9.43 -28.88 -35.47
N ASP A 34 8.32 -28.64 -34.76
CA ASP A 34 7.93 -27.31 -34.39
C ASP A 34 9.16 -26.61 -33.81
N PRO A 35 9.49 -25.38 -34.26
CA PRO A 35 10.59 -24.64 -33.67
C PRO A 35 10.30 -24.59 -32.19
N THR A 36 11.11 -25.31 -31.40
CA THR A 36 11.09 -25.39 -29.97
C THR A 36 10.71 -24.02 -29.43
N GLN A 37 9.53 -23.92 -28.83
CA GLN A 37 9.22 -22.75 -28.00
C GLN A 37 10.43 -22.60 -27.09
N ALA A 38 11.21 -21.55 -27.29
CA ALA A 38 12.36 -21.26 -26.47
C ALA A 38 11.88 -21.30 -25.01
N GLY A 39 12.18 -22.38 -24.32
CA GLY A 39 11.72 -22.65 -22.97
C GLY A 39 12.27 -21.56 -22.08
N ASN A 40 11.43 -21.00 -21.25
CA ASN A 40 11.87 -20.03 -20.23
C ASN A 40 12.77 -20.81 -19.25
N VAL A 41 14.05 -20.48 -19.22
CA VAL A 41 15.02 -21.11 -18.29
C VAL A 41 14.99 -20.34 -16.98
N GLU A 42 14.67 -21.05 -15.89
CA GLU A 42 14.76 -20.50 -14.53
C GLU A 42 15.99 -21.08 -13.82
N LYS A 43 16.86 -20.19 -13.34
CA LYS A 43 17.94 -20.55 -12.39
C LYS A 43 17.63 -20.02 -11.02
N LYS A 44 17.97 -20.77 -9.99
CA LYS A 44 17.70 -20.43 -8.60
C LYS A 44 18.93 -20.69 -7.72
N LYS A 45 19.25 -19.71 -6.85
CA LYS A 45 20.31 -19.82 -5.84
C LYS A 45 19.75 -19.37 -4.50
N THR A 46 20.01 -20.16 -3.46
CA THR A 46 19.62 -19.80 -2.09
C THR A 46 20.88 -19.58 -1.25
N ILE A 47 20.92 -18.45 -0.56
CA ILE A 47 21.97 -18.07 0.39
C ILE A 47 21.31 -17.98 1.76
N ILE A 48 21.91 -18.59 2.78
CA ILE A 48 21.44 -18.52 4.16
C ILE A 48 22.54 -17.89 4.99
N LYS A 49 22.18 -16.81 5.72
CA LYS A 49 23.03 -16.14 6.70
C LYS A 49 22.42 -16.29 8.07
N LEU A 50 23.27 -16.61 9.05
CA LEU A 50 22.89 -16.79 10.46
C LEU A 50 23.75 -15.87 11.32
N PHE A 51 23.14 -15.17 12.25
CA PHE A 51 23.81 -14.25 13.15
C PHE A 51 23.32 -14.46 14.57
N ASP A 52 24.18 -14.85 15.48
CA ASP A 52 23.90 -14.79 16.91
C ASP A 52 23.76 -13.32 17.31
N VAL A 53 22.70 -12.98 18.02
CA VAL A 53 22.36 -11.58 18.33
C VAL A 53 21.98 -11.40 19.79
N GLU A 54 22.32 -10.20 20.28
CA GLU A 54 21.80 -9.66 21.54
C GLU A 54 20.60 -8.74 21.28
N ALA A 55 19.86 -8.39 22.33
CA ALA A 55 18.69 -7.52 22.21
C ALA A 55 18.98 -6.12 21.67
N SER A 56 20.22 -5.65 21.80
CA SER A 56 20.70 -4.36 21.29
C SER A 56 21.03 -4.36 19.79
N ASP A 57 21.15 -5.53 19.18
CA ASP A 57 21.51 -5.64 17.77
C ASP A 57 20.32 -5.27 16.87
N ALA A 58 20.62 -4.56 15.79
CA ALA A 58 19.66 -4.19 14.75
C ALA A 58 20.02 -4.82 13.42
N LEU A 59 19.00 -5.29 12.69
CA LEU A 59 19.16 -5.75 11.32
C LEU A 59 18.76 -4.64 10.33
N THR A 60 19.59 -4.45 9.31
CA THR A 60 19.27 -3.66 8.12
C THR A 60 19.27 -4.56 6.89
N VAL A 61 18.15 -4.56 6.17
CA VAL A 61 17.99 -5.21 4.86
C VAL A 61 17.82 -4.14 3.79
N ASP A 62 18.70 -4.11 2.79
CA ASP A 62 18.61 -3.21 1.64
C ASP A 62 18.48 -4.06 0.37
N ASN A 63 17.24 -4.21 -0.12
CA ASN A 63 16.90 -5.07 -1.24
C ASN A 63 16.40 -4.29 -2.46
N GLN A 64 16.59 -4.92 -3.62
CA GLN A 64 16.02 -4.49 -4.90
C GLN A 64 15.46 -5.70 -5.65
N PHE A 65 14.34 -5.51 -6.37
CA PHE A 65 13.74 -6.50 -7.27
C PHE A 65 13.26 -7.80 -6.59
N GLY A 66 12.54 -7.66 -5.48
CA GLY A 66 11.94 -8.82 -4.80
C GLY A 66 11.28 -8.45 -3.50
N GLN A 67 10.68 -9.43 -2.86
CA GLN A 67 9.96 -9.22 -1.61
C GLN A 67 10.88 -9.35 -0.39
N VAL A 68 10.50 -8.65 0.68
CA VAL A 68 11.06 -8.82 2.01
C VAL A 68 9.95 -9.31 2.93
N THR A 69 10.09 -10.51 3.47
CA THR A 69 9.14 -11.11 4.40
C THR A 69 9.82 -11.36 5.73
N VAL A 70 9.20 -10.94 6.82
CA VAL A 70 9.73 -11.11 8.17
C VAL A 70 8.88 -12.11 8.93
N ALA A 71 9.53 -12.93 9.73
CA ALA A 71 8.91 -13.83 10.71
C ALA A 71 9.58 -13.64 12.07
N ILE A 72 8.81 -13.68 13.14
CA ILE A 72 9.33 -13.59 14.49
C ILE A 72 9.48 -15.00 15.06
N TRP A 73 10.59 -15.24 15.76
CA TRP A 73 10.86 -16.49 16.44
C TRP A 73 11.52 -16.26 17.80
N GLU A 74 11.66 -17.34 18.61
CA GLU A 74 12.19 -17.24 19.96
C GLU A 74 13.69 -17.55 20.09
N LYS A 75 14.39 -17.84 18.95
CA LYS A 75 15.82 -18.13 18.99
C LYS A 75 16.63 -16.85 19.09
N PRO A 76 17.75 -16.83 19.84
CA PRO A 76 18.64 -15.66 19.96
C PRO A 76 19.55 -15.52 18.71
N GLU A 77 18.99 -15.65 17.55
CA GLU A 77 19.71 -15.53 16.26
C GLU A 77 18.81 -14.86 15.22
N ILE A 78 19.43 -14.22 14.25
CA ILE A 78 18.76 -13.73 13.05
C ILE A 78 19.15 -14.64 11.88
N ARG A 79 18.14 -15.19 11.21
CA ARG A 79 18.33 -15.95 9.97
C ARG A 79 17.80 -15.14 8.81
N VAL A 80 18.66 -14.94 7.80
CA VAL A 80 18.26 -14.30 6.55
C VAL A 80 18.47 -15.30 5.42
N GLN A 81 17.38 -15.75 4.84
CA GLN A 81 17.38 -16.58 3.64
C GLN A 81 17.12 -15.71 2.43
N ILE A 82 18.06 -15.70 1.49
CA ILE A 82 18.00 -14.91 0.27
C ILE A 82 17.85 -15.89 -0.90
N THR A 83 16.76 -15.75 -1.65
CA THR A 83 16.50 -16.57 -2.84
C THR A 83 16.61 -15.69 -4.07
N ILE A 84 17.62 -15.95 -4.89
CA ILE A 84 17.83 -15.28 -6.16
C ILE A 84 17.27 -16.18 -7.25
N SER A 85 16.33 -15.70 -8.04
CA SER A 85 15.74 -16.39 -9.20
C SER A 85 15.99 -15.56 -10.44
N ALA A 86 16.56 -16.16 -11.46
CA ALA A 86 16.80 -15.53 -12.75
C ALA A 86 16.05 -16.31 -13.84
N ASN A 87 15.18 -15.62 -14.56
CA ASN A 87 14.46 -16.17 -15.69
C ASN A 87 14.98 -15.57 -16.98
N SER A 88 15.20 -16.38 -18.01
CA SER A 88 15.65 -15.93 -19.31
C SER A 88 15.25 -16.88 -20.43
N ASP A 89 15.42 -16.44 -21.66
CA ASP A 89 15.26 -17.21 -22.90
C ASP A 89 16.44 -18.15 -23.18
N SER A 90 17.58 -18.00 -22.45
CA SER A 90 18.71 -18.93 -22.55
C SER A 90 19.38 -19.17 -21.18
N ASP A 91 20.05 -20.34 -21.08
CA ASP A 91 20.77 -20.76 -19.88
C ASP A 91 21.94 -19.82 -19.54
N GLU A 92 22.70 -19.44 -20.56
CA GLU A 92 23.85 -18.54 -20.42
C GLU A 92 23.42 -17.17 -19.91
N ARG A 93 22.30 -16.62 -20.42
CA ARG A 93 21.78 -15.34 -19.97
C ARG A 93 21.21 -15.43 -18.56
N ALA A 94 20.49 -16.49 -18.22
CA ALA A 94 20.04 -16.72 -16.86
C ALA A 94 21.22 -16.82 -15.89
N GLN A 95 22.33 -17.45 -16.30
CA GLN A 95 23.56 -17.51 -15.50
C GLN A 95 24.21 -16.13 -15.32
N GLN A 96 24.30 -15.34 -16.38
CA GLN A 96 24.82 -13.96 -16.30
C GLN A 96 24.02 -13.10 -15.33
N PHE A 97 22.70 -13.27 -15.29
CA PHE A 97 21.83 -12.57 -14.33
C PHE A 97 22.11 -13.01 -12.89
N MET A 98 22.34 -14.31 -12.66
CA MET A 98 22.72 -14.84 -11.35
C MET A 98 24.06 -14.31 -10.87
N ASP A 99 25.04 -14.25 -11.77
CA ASP A 99 26.42 -13.82 -11.47
C ASP A 99 26.52 -12.29 -11.28
N ALA A 100 25.52 -11.55 -11.80
CA ALA A 100 25.44 -10.10 -11.61
C ALA A 100 24.97 -9.68 -10.21
N VAL A 101 24.33 -10.58 -9.46
CA VAL A 101 23.83 -10.31 -8.11
C VAL A 101 24.88 -10.65 -7.08
N ASP A 102 25.27 -9.68 -6.29
CA ASP A 102 26.15 -9.84 -5.14
C ASP A 102 25.42 -9.46 -3.85
N ILE A 103 25.67 -10.21 -2.79
CA ILE A 103 25.10 -9.99 -1.45
C ILE A 103 26.20 -9.55 -0.51
N ASP A 104 26.24 -8.26 -0.25
CA ASP A 104 27.17 -7.65 0.70
C ASP A 104 26.67 -7.80 2.14
N GLU A 105 27.56 -8.20 3.02
CA GLU A 105 27.30 -8.37 4.45
C GLU A 105 28.30 -7.55 5.25
N LYS A 106 27.79 -6.73 6.15
CA LYS A 106 28.61 -5.98 7.09
C LYS A 106 28.07 -6.12 8.50
N ARG A 107 28.92 -6.52 9.43
CA ARG A 107 28.62 -6.56 10.86
C ARG A 107 29.47 -5.54 11.61
N THR A 108 28.84 -4.73 12.45
CA THR A 108 29.47 -3.85 13.42
C THR A 108 29.00 -4.22 14.82
N VAL A 109 29.38 -3.46 15.86
CA VAL A 109 29.09 -3.83 17.27
C VAL A 109 27.61 -4.13 17.52
N ASN A 110 26.67 -3.31 17.01
CA ASN A 110 25.23 -3.48 17.26
C ASN A 110 24.42 -3.42 15.97
N GLN A 111 25.03 -3.67 14.81
CA GLN A 111 24.31 -3.58 13.55
C GLN A 111 24.80 -4.63 12.56
N ILE A 112 23.83 -5.32 11.97
CA ILE A 112 24.00 -6.24 10.86
C ILE A 112 23.37 -5.60 9.64
N VAL A 113 24.11 -5.47 8.56
CA VAL A 113 23.63 -4.92 7.28
C VAL A 113 23.78 -5.97 6.20
N ILE A 114 22.72 -6.27 5.52
CA ILE A 114 22.70 -7.15 4.34
C ILE A 114 22.14 -6.35 3.17
N ARG A 115 22.90 -6.28 2.10
CA ARG A 115 22.57 -5.46 0.94
C ARG A 115 22.69 -6.27 -0.36
N THR A 116 21.71 -6.09 -1.24
CA THR A 116 21.80 -6.54 -2.63
C THR A 116 22.53 -5.49 -3.46
N ASN A 117 23.63 -5.90 -4.08
CA ASN A 117 24.40 -5.10 -5.05
C ASN A 117 24.34 -5.76 -6.43
N PHE A 118 24.57 -4.95 -7.46
CA PHE A 118 24.74 -5.44 -8.83
C PHE A 118 26.12 -5.07 -9.33
N SER A 119 26.85 -6.03 -9.90
CA SER A 119 28.21 -5.79 -10.42
C SER A 119 28.19 -4.84 -11.63
N GLN A 120 29.07 -3.82 -11.59
CA GLN A 120 29.13 -2.78 -12.62
C GLN A 120 29.54 -3.31 -14.02
N SER A 121 30.26 -4.41 -14.10
CA SER A 121 30.67 -5.03 -15.38
C SER A 121 29.47 -5.52 -16.20
N THR A 122 28.38 -5.84 -15.55
CA THR A 122 27.13 -6.28 -16.20
C THR A 122 26.15 -5.11 -16.34
N ALA A 123 26.26 -4.09 -15.48
CA ALA A 123 25.37 -2.92 -15.49
C ALA A 123 25.57 -2.01 -16.70
N SER A 124 26.75 -1.99 -17.34
CA SER A 124 26.99 -1.18 -18.54
C SER A 124 26.24 -1.68 -19.79
N ASN A 125 25.90 -2.97 -19.84
CA ASN A 125 25.02 -3.56 -20.84
C ASN A 125 23.56 -3.64 -20.37
N TRP A 126 23.28 -3.35 -19.11
CA TRP A 126 21.94 -3.29 -18.54
C TRP A 126 21.32 -1.92 -18.79
N ASN A 127 20.83 -1.74 -19.99
CA ASN A 127 19.99 -0.60 -20.28
C ASN A 127 18.67 -0.82 -19.55
N ILE A 128 18.53 -0.20 -18.37
CA ILE A 128 17.30 -0.22 -17.53
C ILE A 128 16.07 0.21 -18.35
N ASN A 129 16.28 0.95 -19.43
CA ASN A 129 15.24 1.34 -20.37
C ASN A 129 14.77 0.16 -21.27
N ASN A 130 15.57 -0.86 -21.50
CA ASN A 130 15.18 -2.07 -22.23
C ASN A 130 14.41 -3.09 -21.37
N TRP A 131 14.39 -2.93 -20.04
CA TRP A 131 13.58 -3.73 -19.14
C TRP A 131 12.07 -3.62 -19.45
N LYS A 132 11.60 -2.47 -19.92
CA LYS A 132 10.19 -2.24 -20.26
C LYS A 132 9.76 -2.75 -21.64
N SER A 133 10.68 -3.10 -22.52
CA SER A 133 10.33 -3.41 -23.92
C SER A 133 10.48 -4.87 -24.32
N SER A 134 11.17 -5.70 -23.59
CA SER A 134 11.24 -7.14 -23.88
C SER A 134 10.19 -7.90 -23.08
N LYS A 135 9.24 -8.49 -23.80
CA LYS A 135 8.24 -9.42 -23.31
C LYS A 135 8.69 -10.13 -22.03
N GLU A 136 7.94 -10.08 -20.95
CA GLU A 136 7.98 -10.63 -19.57
C GLU A 136 8.94 -11.82 -19.23
N ARG A 137 9.84 -12.23 -20.10
CA ARG A 137 10.63 -13.46 -20.01
C ARG A 137 12.01 -13.32 -19.35
N ASN A 138 12.53 -12.09 -19.27
CA ASN A 138 13.87 -11.85 -18.71
C ASN A 138 13.77 -11.02 -17.44
N ASN A 139 13.85 -11.65 -16.27
CA ASN A 139 13.80 -10.96 -15.00
C ASN A 139 14.69 -11.60 -13.94
N VAL A 140 15.12 -10.78 -13.00
CA VAL A 140 15.77 -11.23 -11.76
C VAL A 140 14.86 -10.88 -10.60
N ARG A 141 14.68 -11.82 -9.68
CA ARG A 141 13.96 -11.64 -8.43
C ARG A 141 14.83 -12.07 -7.26
N ILE A 142 14.87 -11.24 -6.23
CA ILE A 142 15.72 -11.46 -5.06
C ILE A 142 14.84 -11.34 -3.81
N ASP A 143 14.41 -12.46 -3.28
CA ASP A 143 13.51 -12.52 -2.14
C ASP A 143 14.28 -12.73 -0.85
N TYR A 144 13.94 -11.94 0.16
CA TYR A 144 14.47 -12.03 1.51
C TYR A 144 13.41 -12.60 2.45
N ALA A 145 13.70 -13.72 3.07
CA ALA A 145 12.93 -14.26 4.18
C ALA A 145 13.76 -14.13 5.46
N VAL A 146 13.34 -13.23 6.33
CA VAL A 146 14.01 -12.92 7.59
C VAL A 146 13.29 -13.58 8.74
N SER A 147 13.99 -14.38 9.55
CA SER A 147 13.49 -14.84 10.84
C SER A 147 14.33 -14.21 11.95
N MET A 148 13.72 -13.52 12.91
CA MET A 148 14.44 -12.76 13.91
C MET A 148 13.72 -12.73 15.27
N PRO A 149 14.45 -12.47 16.38
CA PRO A 149 13.84 -12.30 17.69
C PRO A 149 12.96 -11.05 17.74
N ARG A 150 11.94 -11.06 18.59
CA ARG A 150 10.96 -9.98 18.72
C ARG A 150 11.50 -8.65 19.27
N GLN A 151 12.67 -8.66 19.95
CA GLN A 151 13.26 -7.48 20.60
C GLN A 151 14.23 -6.71 19.70
N ASN A 152 14.69 -7.28 18.60
CA ASN A 152 15.70 -6.67 17.75
C ASN A 152 15.10 -5.67 16.79
N ALA A 153 15.70 -4.49 16.70
CA ALA A 153 15.28 -3.45 15.77
C ALA A 153 15.50 -3.86 14.31
N LEU A 154 14.59 -3.42 13.44
CA LEU A 154 14.62 -3.74 12.02
C LEU A 154 14.56 -2.49 11.15
N ASN A 155 15.48 -2.39 10.20
CA ASN A 155 15.45 -1.41 9.12
C ASN A 155 15.29 -2.14 7.78
N VAL A 156 14.25 -1.83 7.01
CA VAL A 156 14.03 -2.38 5.67
C VAL A 156 14.05 -1.27 4.65
N ARG A 157 14.92 -1.41 3.66
CA ARG A 157 14.87 -0.62 2.42
C ARG A 157 14.59 -1.57 1.28
N ASN A 158 13.45 -1.42 0.62
CA ASN A 158 13.07 -2.27 -0.49
C ASN A 158 12.63 -1.46 -1.70
N ARG A 159 13.10 -1.83 -2.86
CA ARG A 159 12.74 -1.20 -4.14
C ARG A 159 12.27 -2.26 -5.11
N PHE A 160 11.16 -1.99 -5.79
CA PHE A 160 10.56 -2.90 -6.79
C PHE A 160 10.16 -4.25 -6.20
N GLY A 161 9.48 -4.20 -5.04
CA GLY A 161 8.95 -5.39 -4.39
C GLY A 161 8.18 -5.09 -3.12
N ASN A 162 7.43 -6.08 -2.66
CA ASN A 162 6.58 -5.94 -1.49
C ASN A 162 7.37 -6.18 -0.20
N THR A 163 6.93 -5.53 0.88
CA THR A 163 7.46 -5.76 2.23
C THR A 163 6.33 -6.17 3.14
N SER A 164 6.49 -7.29 3.84
CA SER A 164 5.50 -7.81 4.78
C SER A 164 6.11 -8.03 6.16
N ILE A 165 5.51 -7.39 7.17
CA ILE A 165 5.94 -7.43 8.58
C ILE A 165 4.79 -8.04 9.40
N PRO A 166 5.04 -9.09 10.20
CA PRO A 166 4.03 -9.63 11.11
C PRO A 166 3.84 -8.71 12.33
N ALA A 167 3.20 -9.20 13.38
CA ALA A 167 3.19 -8.51 14.66
C ALA A 167 4.64 -8.23 15.13
N PHE A 168 4.97 -6.93 15.32
CA PHE A 168 6.33 -6.47 15.57
C PHE A 168 6.41 -5.54 16.78
N TYR A 169 7.40 -5.77 17.65
CA TYR A 169 7.46 -5.16 18.97
C TYR A 169 8.67 -4.27 19.22
N ALA A 170 9.66 -4.35 18.33
CA ALA A 170 10.89 -3.55 18.40
C ALA A 170 10.79 -2.31 17.48
N PRO A 171 11.73 -1.36 17.57
CA PRO A 171 11.81 -0.25 16.64
C PRO A 171 11.84 -0.70 15.17
N LEU A 172 10.99 -0.09 14.34
CA LEU A 172 10.85 -0.42 12.93
C LEU A 172 11.05 0.81 12.05
N THR A 173 11.95 0.70 11.08
CA THR A 173 12.09 1.69 10.01
C THR A 173 11.87 1.00 8.68
N VAL A 174 10.98 1.53 7.84
CA VAL A 174 10.69 0.99 6.51
C VAL A 174 10.78 2.09 5.46
N TYR A 175 11.54 1.83 4.43
CA TYR A 175 11.59 2.61 3.20
C TYR A 175 11.24 1.70 2.03
N ASN A 176 10.03 1.83 1.47
CA ASN A 176 9.58 0.98 0.37
C ASN A 176 9.18 1.81 -0.84
N ARG A 177 9.67 1.44 -2.01
CA ARG A 177 9.38 2.13 -3.28
C ARG A 177 8.98 1.13 -4.35
N TYR A 178 7.93 1.47 -5.09
CA TYR A 178 7.41 0.65 -6.20
C TYR A 178 7.03 -0.76 -5.76
N GLY A 179 6.30 -0.85 -4.63
CA GLY A 179 5.79 -2.08 -4.07
C GLY A 179 4.90 -1.83 -2.87
N ASN A 180 4.14 -2.83 -2.48
CA ASN A 180 3.19 -2.71 -1.38
C ASN A 180 3.86 -2.97 -0.04
N PHE A 181 3.35 -2.32 1.00
CA PHE A 181 3.73 -2.57 2.38
C PHE A 181 2.54 -3.11 3.16
N SER A 182 2.74 -4.19 3.89
CA SER A 182 1.75 -4.73 4.80
C SER A 182 2.35 -5.00 6.17
N ALA A 183 1.63 -4.63 7.23
CA ALA A 183 2.01 -4.94 8.60
C ALA A 183 0.79 -5.32 9.44
N ASP A 184 1.00 -6.23 10.39
CA ASP A 184 -0.01 -6.58 11.36
C ASP A 184 -0.01 -5.57 12.53
N ASP A 185 0.48 -5.99 13.71
CA ASP A 185 0.51 -5.17 14.92
C ASP A 185 1.88 -4.56 15.15
N LEU A 186 2.02 -3.27 14.98
CA LEU A 186 3.24 -2.53 15.28
C LEU A 186 3.14 -1.92 16.69
N ALA A 187 3.48 -2.72 17.70
CA ALA A 187 3.27 -2.39 19.10
C ALA A 187 4.37 -1.51 19.73
N ASN A 188 5.41 -1.18 18.99
CA ASN A 188 6.46 -0.26 19.45
C ASN A 188 6.05 1.21 19.24
N ARG A 189 6.67 2.13 19.98
CA ARG A 189 6.45 3.58 19.85
C ARG A 189 7.40 4.25 18.85
N VAL A 190 8.37 3.51 18.32
CA VAL A 190 9.35 4.02 17.37
C VAL A 190 9.14 3.29 16.04
N ASN A 191 8.21 3.82 15.24
CA ASN A 191 7.95 3.34 13.89
C ASN A 191 8.06 4.50 12.92
N ASP A 192 8.96 4.38 11.93
CA ASP A 192 9.17 5.36 10.85
C ASP A 192 8.99 4.65 9.51
N ILE A 193 7.90 4.97 8.81
CA ILE A 193 7.46 4.23 7.62
C ILE A 193 7.29 5.22 6.47
N ASP A 194 8.10 5.06 5.44
CA ASP A 194 8.13 5.90 4.24
C ASP A 194 7.89 5.04 3.00
N ILE A 195 6.71 5.21 2.39
CA ILE A 195 6.23 4.40 1.27
C ILE A 195 5.88 5.30 0.09
N ALA A 196 6.36 4.94 -1.11
CA ALA A 196 5.88 5.60 -2.31
C ALA A 196 5.64 4.62 -3.46
N TYR A 197 4.65 4.95 -4.30
CA TYR A 197 4.23 4.16 -5.46
C TYR A 197 3.78 2.75 -5.09
N GLY A 198 2.94 2.64 -4.04
CA GLY A 198 2.40 1.37 -3.56
C GLY A 198 1.23 1.53 -2.62
N GLN A 199 0.63 0.41 -2.25
CA GLN A 199 -0.42 0.34 -1.24
C GLN A 199 0.20 0.05 0.13
N THR A 200 -0.31 0.71 1.16
CA THR A 200 0.10 0.52 2.55
C THR A 200 -1.09 0.04 3.36
N ASN A 201 -0.97 -1.15 3.95
CA ASN A 201 -1.99 -1.74 4.80
C ASN A 201 -1.38 -2.06 6.18
N ILE A 202 -1.89 -1.43 7.22
CA ILE A 202 -1.44 -1.66 8.60
C ILE A 202 -2.66 -1.94 9.45
N ARG A 203 -2.67 -3.05 10.18
CA ARG A 203 -3.78 -3.40 11.06
C ARG A 203 -3.78 -2.53 12.32
N THR A 204 -2.72 -2.57 13.10
CA THR A 204 -2.61 -1.69 14.28
C THR A 204 -1.22 -1.06 14.39
N LEU A 205 -1.19 0.17 14.93
CA LEU A 205 0.02 0.93 15.17
C LEU A 205 -0.09 1.62 16.54
N ASP A 206 0.83 1.37 17.46
CA ASP A 206 0.79 2.10 18.74
C ASP A 206 1.15 3.57 18.52
N GLN A 207 2.34 3.84 18.03
CA GLN A 207 2.79 5.19 17.68
C GLN A 207 3.71 5.14 16.46
N GLY A 208 3.59 6.11 15.57
CA GLY A 208 4.48 6.16 14.41
C GLY A 208 4.40 7.44 13.60
N LYS A 209 5.40 7.56 12.73
CA LYS A 209 5.45 8.54 11.66
C LYS A 209 5.31 7.80 10.33
N LEU A 210 4.34 8.23 9.54
CA LEU A 210 4.09 7.70 8.20
C LEU A 210 4.26 8.81 7.17
N ASP A 211 5.03 8.54 6.12
CA ASP A 211 5.12 9.37 4.91
C ASP A 211 4.67 8.51 3.72
N ILE A 212 3.52 8.84 3.15
CA ILE A 212 2.90 8.07 2.08
C ILE A 212 2.73 8.95 0.84
N ALA A 213 3.33 8.56 -0.26
CA ALA A 213 3.25 9.33 -1.50
C ALA A 213 2.87 8.45 -2.71
N TYR A 214 2.02 8.98 -3.59
CA TYR A 214 1.61 8.31 -4.84
C TYR A 214 1.06 6.89 -4.62
N GLY A 215 0.20 6.74 -3.58
CA GLY A 215 -0.34 5.44 -3.20
C GLY A 215 -1.58 5.53 -2.35
N SER A 216 -1.86 4.47 -1.62
CA SER A 216 -2.97 4.44 -0.67
C SER A 216 -2.50 3.99 0.71
N LEU A 217 -3.15 4.53 1.74
CA LEU A 217 -3.01 4.09 3.13
C LEU A 217 -4.34 3.55 3.62
N GLU A 218 -4.32 2.32 4.12
CA GLU A 218 -5.36 1.73 4.94
C GLU A 218 -4.76 1.35 6.30
N LEU A 219 -5.26 1.98 7.36
CA LEU A 219 -4.80 1.78 8.72
C LEU A 219 -6.02 1.59 9.63
N ASP A 220 -6.20 0.39 10.20
CA ASP A 220 -7.42 0.12 10.94
C ASP A 220 -7.42 0.87 12.27
N ARG A 221 -6.33 0.80 13.05
CA ARG A 221 -6.26 1.46 14.36
C ARG A 221 -4.87 2.00 14.67
N VAL A 222 -4.84 3.22 15.24
CA VAL A 222 -3.59 3.83 15.71
C VAL A 222 -3.86 4.67 16.99
N ASN A 223 -2.92 4.65 17.93
CA ASN A 223 -3.02 5.50 19.11
C ASN A 223 -2.45 6.90 18.87
N VAL A 224 -1.23 7.01 18.33
CA VAL A 224 -0.58 8.31 18.04
C VAL A 224 0.03 8.28 16.65
N LEU A 225 -0.44 9.18 15.78
CA LEU A 225 0.01 9.23 14.39
C LEU A 225 0.50 10.63 14.00
N THR A 226 1.71 10.68 13.44
CA THR A 226 2.17 11.79 12.61
C THR A 226 2.18 11.33 11.15
N LEU A 227 1.39 11.99 10.31
CA LEU A 227 1.16 11.56 8.93
C LEU A 227 1.50 12.67 7.95
N VAL A 228 2.25 12.35 6.93
CA VAL A 228 2.33 13.09 5.68
C VAL A 228 1.75 12.23 4.58
N ASN A 229 0.74 12.72 3.84
CA ASN A 229 0.16 11.98 2.73
C ASN A 229 0.01 12.85 1.49
N LYS A 230 0.59 12.41 0.38
CA LYS A 230 0.62 13.17 -0.87
C LYS A 230 0.18 12.33 -2.06
N PHE A 231 -0.68 12.90 -2.90
CA PHE A 231 -1.11 12.30 -4.17
C PHE A 231 -1.69 10.90 -4.03
N GLY A 232 -2.69 10.73 -3.11
CA GLY A 232 -3.22 9.40 -2.86
C GLY A 232 -4.61 9.38 -2.23
N LYS A 233 -4.90 8.26 -1.60
CA LYS A 233 -6.10 8.06 -0.80
C LYS A 233 -5.69 7.54 0.57
N LEU A 234 -6.35 8.02 1.61
CA LEU A 234 -6.13 7.48 2.94
C LEU A 234 -7.45 7.15 3.63
N ARG A 235 -7.44 6.04 4.33
CA ARG A 235 -8.49 5.63 5.25
C ARG A 235 -7.84 5.21 6.56
N ILE A 236 -8.27 5.85 7.65
CA ILE A 236 -7.91 5.45 9.00
C ILE A 236 -9.21 5.07 9.71
N GLY A 237 -9.31 3.84 10.21
CA GLY A 237 -10.49 3.36 10.92
C GLY A 237 -10.65 4.08 12.24
N GLU A 238 -9.63 4.04 13.09
CA GLU A 238 -9.65 4.66 14.41
C GLU A 238 -8.30 5.28 14.75
N VAL A 239 -8.29 6.53 15.24
CA VAL A 239 -7.07 7.21 15.67
C VAL A 239 -7.29 7.94 16.99
N GLY A 240 -6.33 7.80 17.93
CA GLY A 240 -6.31 8.55 19.19
C GLY A 240 -5.91 10.00 18.93
N ARG A 241 -4.63 10.25 18.73
CA ARG A 241 -4.06 11.56 18.43
C ARG A 241 -3.49 11.62 17.03
N LEU A 242 -3.94 12.59 16.24
CA LEU A 242 -3.54 12.76 14.83
C LEU A 242 -2.89 14.12 14.60
N VAL A 243 -1.67 14.10 14.05
CA VAL A 243 -1.06 15.26 13.39
C VAL A 243 -0.89 14.88 11.92
N ALA A 244 -1.55 15.58 11.01
CA ALA A 244 -1.56 15.22 9.59
C ALA A 244 -1.33 16.41 8.67
N ASP A 245 -0.51 16.22 7.66
CA ASP A 245 -0.37 17.08 6.48
C ASP A 245 -0.80 16.28 5.25
N ILE A 246 -1.88 16.71 4.60
CA ILE A 246 -2.55 15.93 3.55
C ILE A 246 -2.68 16.81 2.31
N ASP A 247 -1.93 16.46 1.27
CA ASP A 247 -1.89 17.22 0.02
C ASP A 247 -2.41 16.38 -1.15
N TYR A 248 -3.25 16.97 -2.00
CA TYR A 248 -3.78 16.34 -3.24
C TYR A 248 -4.38 14.95 -3.02
N SER A 249 -5.06 14.76 -1.88
CA SER A 249 -5.48 13.42 -1.42
C SER A 249 -6.91 13.41 -0.91
N GLY A 250 -7.63 12.32 -1.17
CA GLY A 250 -8.89 12.03 -0.48
C GLY A 250 -8.62 11.37 0.86
N ALA A 251 -9.29 11.82 1.94
CA ALA A 251 -9.03 11.33 3.29
C ALA A 251 -10.31 11.05 4.08
N THR A 252 -10.37 9.87 4.68
CA THR A 252 -11.46 9.46 5.58
C THR A 252 -10.87 8.98 6.90
N ILE A 253 -11.32 9.59 7.99
CA ILE A 253 -11.06 9.15 9.36
C ILE A 253 -12.38 8.58 9.90
N GLY A 254 -12.41 7.31 10.25
CA GLY A 254 -13.59 6.68 10.84
C GLY A 254 -13.89 7.28 12.22
N THR A 255 -12.99 7.11 13.17
CA THR A 255 -13.14 7.66 14.53
C THR A 255 -11.90 8.41 14.98
N LEU A 256 -12.06 9.69 15.36
CA LEU A 256 -11.05 10.46 16.08
C LEU A 256 -11.37 10.41 17.59
N ARG A 257 -10.47 9.88 18.44
CA ARG A 257 -10.77 9.63 19.85
C ARG A 257 -10.32 10.72 20.83
N GLU A 258 -9.19 11.36 20.57
CA GLU A 258 -8.57 12.27 21.55
C GLU A 258 -8.36 13.68 21.00
N SER A 259 -7.57 13.83 19.94
CA SER A 259 -7.29 15.14 19.36
C SER A 259 -6.79 15.06 17.91
N GLY A 260 -6.98 16.14 17.15
CA GLY A 260 -6.49 16.27 15.79
C GLY A 260 -5.91 17.65 15.49
N ARG A 261 -4.77 17.67 14.80
CA ARG A 261 -4.24 18.85 14.12
C ARG A 261 -3.98 18.47 12.66
N ILE A 262 -4.76 19.04 11.76
CA ILE A 262 -4.82 18.57 10.37
C ILE A 262 -4.65 19.76 9.44
N LYS A 263 -3.71 19.64 8.52
CA LYS A 263 -3.53 20.58 7.42
C LYS A 263 -3.91 19.90 6.12
N LEU A 264 -4.72 20.57 5.31
CA LEU A 264 -5.23 20.08 4.04
C LEU A 264 -4.89 21.07 2.93
N SER A 265 -4.29 20.58 1.85
CA SER A 265 -4.02 21.39 0.66
C SER A 265 -4.49 20.65 -0.60
N PHE A 266 -5.33 21.28 -1.40
CA PHE A 266 -5.87 20.69 -2.65
C PHE A 266 -6.47 19.29 -2.45
N SER A 267 -7.05 19.03 -1.27
CA SER A 267 -7.54 17.74 -0.85
C SER A 267 -9.06 17.71 -0.86
N GLY A 268 -9.63 17.03 -1.85
CA GLY A 268 -11.08 16.89 -1.99
C GLY A 268 -11.62 15.80 -1.05
N GLY A 269 -12.69 16.14 -0.31
CA GLY A 269 -13.46 15.13 0.42
C GLY A 269 -12.85 14.64 1.72
N PHE A 270 -12.15 15.50 2.48
CA PHE A 270 -11.76 15.16 3.86
C PHE A 270 -12.99 15.04 4.75
N ARG A 271 -13.09 13.96 5.49
CA ARG A 271 -14.15 13.75 6.49
C ARG A 271 -13.66 12.96 7.71
N ILE A 272 -14.26 13.31 8.84
CA ILE A 272 -14.28 12.49 10.05
C ILE A 272 -15.71 11.95 10.21
N GLU A 273 -15.85 10.64 10.44
CA GLU A 273 -17.16 10.01 10.52
C GLU A 273 -17.72 10.01 11.95
N GLN A 274 -16.83 9.90 12.96
CA GLN A 274 -17.21 9.88 14.36
C GLN A 274 -16.21 10.64 15.23
N MET A 275 -16.75 11.41 16.17
CA MET A 275 -16.00 12.11 17.22
C MET A 275 -16.71 11.89 18.57
N PRO A 276 -16.28 10.90 19.38
CA PRO A 276 -16.83 10.71 20.71
C PRO A 276 -16.51 11.89 21.64
N LYS A 277 -17.23 12.03 22.75
CA LYS A 277 -17.05 13.12 23.74
C LYS A 277 -15.66 13.18 24.39
N THR A 278 -14.83 12.17 24.17
CA THR A 278 -13.42 12.13 24.61
C THR A 278 -12.49 13.02 23.80
N VAL A 279 -12.94 13.51 22.64
CA VAL A 279 -12.15 14.43 21.81
C VAL A 279 -12.04 15.78 22.54
N GLY A 280 -10.81 16.16 22.89
CA GLY A 280 -10.55 17.43 23.58
C GLY A 280 -10.50 18.60 22.60
N ASN A 281 -9.70 18.47 21.54
CA ASN A 281 -9.54 19.53 20.54
C ASN A 281 -9.32 19.01 19.12
N LEU A 282 -9.85 19.77 18.16
CA LEU A 282 -9.63 19.55 16.73
C LEU A 282 -9.30 20.88 16.06
N ASP A 283 -8.12 20.98 15.46
CA ASP A 283 -7.68 22.15 14.67
C ASP A 283 -7.45 21.73 13.22
N ILE A 284 -8.20 22.34 12.29
CA ILE A 284 -8.10 22.05 10.85
C ILE A 284 -7.78 23.33 10.10
N GLN A 285 -6.73 23.30 9.30
CA GLN A 285 -6.38 24.32 8.33
C GLN A 285 -6.53 23.75 6.93
N ALA A 286 -7.47 24.28 6.15
CA ALA A 286 -7.80 23.80 4.83
C ALA A 286 -7.60 24.87 3.75
N SER A 287 -6.92 24.53 2.68
CA SER A 287 -6.76 25.36 1.49
C SER A 287 -7.18 24.55 0.26
N TYR A 288 -8.10 25.10 -0.54
CA TYR A 288 -8.67 24.42 -1.72
C TYR A 288 -9.18 23.00 -1.37
N SER A 289 -9.78 22.88 -0.18
CA SER A 289 -10.19 21.60 0.40
C SER A 289 -11.50 21.74 1.15
N SER A 290 -12.39 20.75 0.99
CA SER A 290 -13.64 20.71 1.73
C SER A 290 -13.53 19.81 2.94
N VAL A 291 -14.13 20.21 4.06
CA VAL A 291 -14.10 19.55 5.35
C VAL A 291 -15.51 19.13 5.75
N ALA A 292 -15.69 17.87 6.18
CA ALA A 292 -16.93 17.38 6.74
C ALA A 292 -16.69 16.79 8.13
N LEU A 293 -17.43 17.26 9.14
CA LEU A 293 -17.32 16.85 10.53
C LEU A 293 -18.66 16.35 11.07
N PRO A 294 -18.69 15.33 11.94
CA PRO A 294 -19.89 14.80 12.56
C PRO A 294 -20.29 15.65 13.77
N MET A 295 -20.88 16.81 13.54
CA MET A 295 -21.25 17.79 14.55
C MET A 295 -22.77 17.81 14.71
N ASP A 296 -23.35 16.68 15.08
CA ASP A 296 -24.79 16.54 15.32
C ASP A 296 -25.23 17.24 16.63
N GLY A 297 -26.53 17.40 16.80
CA GLY A 297 -27.11 18.09 17.95
C GLY A 297 -26.90 17.40 19.31
N ASN A 298 -26.32 16.21 19.35
CA ASN A 298 -25.97 15.48 20.57
C ASN A 298 -24.54 15.72 21.03
N ALA A 299 -23.72 16.39 20.22
CA ALA A 299 -22.37 16.78 20.59
C ALA A 299 -22.38 17.97 21.58
N ASP A 300 -21.57 17.89 22.63
CA ASP A 300 -21.24 19.06 23.45
C ASP A 300 -19.93 19.65 22.92
N SER A 301 -19.96 20.80 22.25
CA SER A 301 -18.75 21.39 21.64
C SER A 301 -18.80 22.90 21.51
N ASP A 302 -17.64 23.54 21.63
CA ASP A 302 -17.40 24.91 21.17
C ASP A 302 -16.76 24.88 19.78
N PHE A 303 -17.17 25.77 18.89
CA PHE A 303 -16.58 25.87 17.57
C PHE A 303 -16.23 27.29 17.17
N ASP A 304 -15.15 27.43 16.40
CA ASP A 304 -14.69 28.62 15.70
C ASP A 304 -14.38 28.23 14.24
N VAL A 305 -15.26 28.59 13.34
CA VAL A 305 -15.14 28.30 11.90
C VAL A 305 -14.93 29.59 11.13
N THR A 306 -13.77 29.71 10.52
CA THR A 306 -13.45 30.82 9.60
C THR A 306 -13.40 30.30 8.17
N VAL A 307 -14.20 30.86 7.29
CA VAL A 307 -14.27 30.50 5.86
C VAL A 307 -13.96 31.71 4.99
N SER A 308 -12.99 31.55 4.09
CA SER A 308 -12.66 32.56 3.07
C SER A 308 -12.92 31.94 1.68
N TYR A 309 -13.74 32.64 0.87
CA TYR A 309 -14.13 32.17 -0.48
C TYR A 309 -14.76 30.77 -0.48
N GLY A 310 -15.64 30.49 0.49
CA GLY A 310 -16.37 29.23 0.64
C GLY A 310 -17.58 29.41 1.53
N ASN A 311 -18.23 28.28 1.86
CA ASN A 311 -19.44 28.26 2.68
C ASN A 311 -19.25 27.43 3.94
N PHE A 312 -19.92 27.83 5.01
CA PHE A 312 -20.12 26.99 6.18
C PHE A 312 -21.56 26.49 6.18
N ASN A 313 -21.72 25.18 6.06
CA ASN A 313 -23.02 24.51 6.04
C ASN A 313 -23.23 23.79 7.37
N TYR A 314 -24.32 24.08 8.06
CA TYR A 314 -24.67 23.47 9.34
C TYR A 314 -26.19 23.28 9.43
N SER A 315 -26.61 22.31 10.23
CA SER A 315 -28.02 22.13 10.55
C SER A 315 -28.37 22.99 11.75
N SER A 316 -29.28 23.97 11.58
CA SER A 316 -29.81 24.74 12.68
C SER A 316 -30.78 23.85 13.47
N GLY A 317 -30.50 23.64 14.75
CA GLY A 317 -31.34 22.90 15.70
C GLY A 317 -31.40 23.60 17.06
N PRO A 318 -32.23 23.13 17.98
CA PRO A 318 -32.41 23.78 19.28
C PRO A 318 -31.13 23.78 20.16
N THR A 319 -30.15 22.94 19.83
CA THR A 319 -28.87 22.84 20.54
C THR A 319 -27.75 23.60 19.86
N PHE A 320 -27.97 24.16 18.66
CA PHE A 320 -26.96 24.90 17.89
C PHE A 320 -27.12 26.40 18.12
N HIS A 321 -26.15 27.02 18.76
CA HIS A 321 -26.18 28.43 19.13
C HIS A 321 -24.98 29.18 18.58
N LEU A 322 -25.20 30.13 17.69
CA LEU A 322 -24.18 31.07 17.22
C LEU A 322 -24.03 32.25 18.20
N THR A 323 -22.80 32.50 18.63
CA THR A 323 -22.42 33.70 19.36
C THR A 323 -21.99 34.81 18.40
N ILE A 324 -21.32 34.41 17.32
CA ILE A 324 -20.97 35.31 16.21
C ILE A 324 -21.52 34.71 14.93
N ASN A 325 -22.46 35.42 14.32
CA ASN A 325 -23.02 35.11 13.01
C ASN A 325 -22.74 36.28 12.04
N PRO A 326 -21.86 36.11 11.06
CA PRO A 326 -21.56 37.18 10.10
C PRO A 326 -22.73 37.50 9.17
N ASP A 327 -23.71 36.62 9.06
CA ASP A 327 -24.87 36.78 8.17
C ASP A 327 -25.98 37.63 8.83
N ASP A 328 -25.93 37.88 10.15
CA ASP A 328 -26.90 38.75 10.87
C ASP A 328 -26.63 40.24 10.70
N ARG A 329 -25.50 40.64 10.12
CA ARG A 329 -25.13 42.02 9.93
C ARG A 329 -25.62 42.55 8.57
N SER A 330 -26.81 43.13 8.53
CA SER A 330 -27.50 43.64 7.36
C SER A 330 -26.86 44.88 6.72
N ASP A 331 -25.85 45.51 7.33
CA ASP A 331 -25.37 46.87 6.97
C ASP A 331 -24.14 46.93 6.05
N GLN A 332 -23.70 45.80 5.45
CA GLN A 332 -22.53 45.87 4.55
C GLN A 332 -22.87 45.55 3.11
N ARG A 333 -23.04 46.61 2.32
CA ARG A 333 -22.99 46.61 0.85
C ARG A 333 -21.59 46.13 0.40
N GLY A 334 -21.47 44.87 0.18
CA GLY A 334 -20.25 44.20 -0.27
C GLY A 334 -20.03 42.92 0.54
N GLY A 335 -20.27 41.75 -0.06
CA GLY A 335 -20.09 40.48 0.62
C GLY A 335 -18.67 40.34 1.17
N ARG A 336 -18.53 40.07 2.48
CA ARG A 336 -17.23 39.76 3.06
C ARG A 336 -16.70 38.47 2.47
N MET A 337 -15.52 38.53 1.89
CA MET A 337 -14.84 37.35 1.35
C MET A 337 -14.44 36.36 2.46
N THR A 338 -14.33 36.85 3.71
CA THR A 338 -14.01 36.02 4.90
C THR A 338 -15.12 36.19 5.94
N LYS A 339 -15.68 35.06 6.37
CA LYS A 339 -16.74 34.97 7.36
C LYS A 339 -16.25 34.13 8.54
N GLN A 340 -16.50 34.57 9.78
CA GLN A 340 -16.19 33.85 10.98
C GLN A 340 -17.47 33.51 11.74
N TYR A 341 -17.65 32.26 12.09
CA TYR A 341 -18.77 31.74 12.85
C TYR A 341 -18.24 31.19 14.17
N ILE A 342 -18.68 31.72 15.28
CA ILE A 342 -18.34 31.22 16.63
C ILE A 342 -19.63 30.80 17.31
N GLY A 343 -19.62 29.64 17.92
CA GLY A 343 -20.81 29.12 18.59
C GLY A 343 -20.58 27.88 19.40
N LYS A 344 -21.68 27.30 19.82
CA LYS A 344 -21.74 26.12 20.68
C LYS A 344 -22.76 25.13 20.14
N ILE A 345 -22.50 23.85 20.39
CA ILE A 345 -23.48 22.80 20.27
C ILE A 345 -23.69 22.21 21.67
N GLY A 346 -24.95 22.05 22.06
CA GLY A 346 -25.29 21.61 23.41
C GLY A 346 -24.84 22.63 24.46
N ARG A 347 -24.17 22.18 25.50
CA ARG A 347 -23.67 23.04 26.61
C ARG A 347 -22.37 23.75 26.32
N GLY A 348 -21.66 23.36 25.25
CA GLY A 348 -20.39 23.99 24.87
C GLY A 348 -19.22 23.68 25.81
N THR A 349 -19.25 22.56 26.55
CA THR A 349 -18.23 22.23 27.55
C THR A 349 -17.33 21.05 27.15
N GLY A 350 -17.51 20.55 25.93
CA GLY A 350 -16.81 19.37 25.43
C GLY A 350 -15.68 19.68 24.45
N THR A 351 -15.79 19.16 23.25
CA THR A 351 -14.78 19.27 22.20
C THR A 351 -14.62 20.74 21.73
N LYS A 352 -13.39 21.21 21.60
CA LYS A 352 -13.07 22.49 20.96
C LYS A 352 -12.71 22.26 19.50
N VAL A 353 -13.52 22.79 18.59
CA VAL A 353 -13.33 22.63 17.14
C VAL A 353 -12.95 23.97 16.52
N ARG A 354 -11.77 24.05 15.93
CA ARG A 354 -11.33 25.17 15.14
C ARG A 354 -11.11 24.77 13.69
N VAL A 355 -11.76 25.46 12.78
CA VAL A 355 -11.56 25.23 11.33
C VAL A 355 -11.27 26.55 10.63
N VAL A 356 -10.16 26.62 9.92
CA VAL A 356 -9.83 27.74 9.03
C VAL A 356 -9.79 27.22 7.59
N SER A 357 -10.76 27.61 6.76
CA SER A 357 -10.86 27.17 5.38
C SER A 357 -10.68 28.33 4.40
N LYS A 358 -9.86 28.12 3.39
CA LYS A 358 -9.69 29.01 2.24
C LYS A 358 -10.03 28.26 0.95
N PHE A 359 -10.93 28.80 0.15
CA PHE A 359 -11.37 28.20 -1.12
C PHE A 359 -11.92 26.78 -0.95
N GLY A 360 -12.73 26.56 0.11
CA GLY A 360 -13.36 25.28 0.38
C GLY A 360 -14.53 25.41 1.34
N ASN A 361 -15.40 24.40 1.35
CA ASN A 361 -16.58 24.39 2.22
C ASN A 361 -16.30 23.63 3.51
N VAL A 362 -16.93 24.07 4.59
CA VAL A 362 -16.98 23.37 5.87
C VAL A 362 -18.41 22.91 6.10
N ASN A 363 -18.58 21.61 6.38
CA ASN A 363 -19.89 21.00 6.57
C ASN A 363 -19.94 20.34 7.96
N PHE A 364 -20.85 20.77 8.80
CA PHE A 364 -21.25 20.09 10.01
C PHE A 364 -22.49 19.24 9.70
N LYS A 365 -22.37 17.92 9.92
CA LYS A 365 -23.41 16.95 9.61
C LYS A 365 -23.90 16.29 10.88
#